data_a76c56fe266f1fab36c02af93cbceccd
#
_entry.id   a76c56fe266f1fab36c02af93cbceccd
#
_cell.length_a   1.000
_cell.length_b   1.000
_cell.length_c   1.000
_cell.angle_alpha   90.00
_cell.angle_beta   90.00
_cell.angle_gamma   90.00
#
_symmetry.space_group_name_H-M   'P 1'
#
loop_
_entity.id
_entity.type
_entity.pdbx_description
1 polymer ?
#
loop_
_entity_poly.entity_id
_entity_poly.type
_entity_poly.pdbx_seq_one_letter_code
_entity_poly.pdbx_strand_id
1 'polypeptide(L)'
;MRAVSFWLLAFGFWLTSVDVFSQERGGFSLEQKNDTLSVLTLKTDSTCDRWELPYPVYQFCTGDVDGDGSIDAMVGVIKSTRYFKEKGRRLFIFKNYHGLVRPLWMGSKLGGILEDFRFTDGKIQSLERTTDGKYVVAEYRWAHFGMGFERFLLKNVTREEAMKTFNN
;
A
#
# COMPACT_ATOMS: atom_id res chain seq x y z
N MET A 1 -31.76 -25.15 53.78
CA MET A 1 -30.56 -25.09 52.90
C MET A 1 -30.90 -24.22 51.71
N ARG A 2 -30.39 -22.99 51.63
CA ARG A 2 -30.64 -22.10 50.51
C ARG A 2 -29.36 -22.04 49.67
N ALA A 3 -29.47 -22.45 48.40
CA ALA A 3 -28.39 -22.34 47.41
C ALA A 3 -28.32 -20.90 46.86
N VAL A 4 -27.17 -20.28 46.99
CA VAL A 4 -26.87 -18.95 46.45
C VAL A 4 -26.19 -19.16 45.10
N SER A 5 -26.87 -18.75 44.00
CA SER A 5 -26.31 -18.79 42.65
C SER A 5 -25.45 -17.54 42.43
N PHE A 6 -24.14 -17.75 42.19
CA PHE A 6 -23.21 -16.72 41.77
C PHE A 6 -23.29 -16.53 40.24
N TRP A 7 -23.72 -15.35 39.79
CA TRP A 7 -23.63 -14.92 38.40
C TRP A 7 -22.27 -14.27 38.18
N LEU A 8 -21.42 -14.95 37.42
CA LEU A 8 -20.16 -14.36 36.92
C LEU A 8 -20.46 -13.55 35.65
N LEU A 9 -20.40 -12.21 35.76
CA LEU A 9 -20.41 -11.29 34.63
C LEU A 9 -19.02 -11.34 33.98
N ALA A 10 -18.92 -12.00 32.84
CA ALA A 10 -17.74 -11.93 31.98
C ALA A 10 -17.74 -10.59 31.22
N PHE A 11 -16.91 -9.65 31.66
CA PHE A 11 -16.60 -8.44 30.90
C PHE A 11 -15.72 -8.83 29.71
N GLY A 12 -16.32 -8.88 28.53
CA GLY A 12 -15.59 -9.04 27.28
C GLY A 12 -14.75 -7.81 26.99
N PHE A 13 -13.44 -7.93 27.13
CA PHE A 13 -12.49 -6.93 26.68
C PHE A 13 -12.41 -7.01 25.14
N TRP A 14 -13.03 -6.06 24.45
CA TRP A 14 -12.82 -5.84 23.03
C TRP A 14 -11.45 -5.22 22.83
N LEU A 15 -10.46 -6.06 22.54
CA LEU A 15 -9.18 -5.61 22.04
C LEU A 15 -9.40 -5.16 20.58
N THR A 16 -9.43 -3.86 20.35
CA THR A 16 -9.27 -3.32 19.01
C THR A 16 -7.86 -3.64 18.54
N SER A 17 -7.73 -4.60 17.65
CA SER A 17 -6.47 -4.90 16.97
C SER A 17 -6.08 -3.67 16.15
N VAL A 18 -5.04 -2.97 16.58
CA VAL A 18 -4.36 -1.99 15.76
C VAL A 18 -3.54 -2.79 14.75
N ASP A 19 -3.96 -2.83 13.49
CA ASP A 19 -3.19 -3.47 12.43
C ASP A 19 -1.90 -2.67 12.20
N VAL A 20 -0.83 -3.12 12.84
CA VAL A 20 0.52 -2.59 12.63
C VAL A 20 1.12 -3.37 11.46
N PHE A 21 1.10 -2.81 10.27
CA PHE A 21 1.87 -3.31 9.14
C PHE A 21 3.35 -3.01 9.36
N SER A 22 4.05 -3.90 10.05
CA SER A 22 5.51 -3.81 10.26
C SER A 22 6.19 -4.90 9.45
N GLN A 23 6.92 -4.51 8.42
CA GLN A 23 7.85 -5.41 7.71
C GLN A 23 9.27 -5.04 8.11
N GLU A 24 9.96 -5.93 8.82
CA GLU A 24 11.24 -5.70 9.51
C GLU A 24 12.49 -5.59 8.59
N ARG A 25 12.37 -5.14 7.34
CA ARG A 25 13.55 -4.90 6.49
C ARG A 25 13.41 -3.58 5.75
N GLY A 26 13.96 -2.51 6.37
CA GLY A 26 14.12 -1.26 5.65
C GLY A 26 13.78 0.01 6.40
N GLY A 27 13.57 -0.03 7.68
CA GLY A 27 13.34 1.17 8.51
C GLY A 27 12.00 1.87 8.31
N PHE A 28 11.20 1.51 7.31
CA PHE A 28 9.85 2.05 7.12
C PHE A 28 8.79 1.25 7.88
N SER A 29 7.88 1.96 8.51
CA SER A 29 6.68 1.42 9.13
C SER A 29 5.49 2.35 8.88
N LEU A 30 4.28 1.79 8.82
CA LEU A 30 3.05 2.54 8.65
C LEU A 30 2.15 2.29 9.84
N GLU A 31 1.71 3.36 10.49
CA GLU A 31 0.76 3.32 11.58
C GLU A 31 -0.54 4.01 11.16
N GLN A 32 -1.65 3.30 11.18
CA GLN A 32 -2.97 3.87 10.96
C GLN A 32 -3.47 4.52 12.26
N LYS A 33 -3.69 5.83 12.25
CA LYS A 33 -4.22 6.57 13.39
C LYS A 33 -5.75 6.56 13.45
N ASN A 34 -6.37 6.58 12.27
CA ASN A 34 -7.81 6.46 12.08
C ASN A 34 -8.10 6.14 10.60
N ASP A 35 -9.38 6.09 10.21
CA ASP A 35 -9.82 5.72 8.85
C ASP A 35 -9.27 6.63 7.73
N THR A 36 -8.84 7.85 8.06
CA THR A 36 -8.39 8.85 7.10
C THR A 36 -7.02 9.42 7.37
N LEU A 37 -6.32 8.95 8.40
CA LEU A 37 -4.99 9.41 8.75
C LEU A 37 -4.09 8.23 9.08
N SER A 38 -2.99 8.12 8.36
CA SER A 38 -1.88 7.21 8.65
C SER A 38 -0.57 8.00 8.74
N VAL A 39 0.39 7.46 9.45
CA VAL A 39 1.73 8.04 9.58
C VAL A 39 2.75 7.02 9.08
N LEU A 40 3.44 7.38 8.01
CA LEU A 40 4.61 6.65 7.53
C LEU A 40 5.82 7.14 8.32
N THR A 41 6.53 6.22 8.96
CA THR A 41 7.73 6.51 9.75
C THR A 41 8.93 5.81 9.13
N LEU A 42 10.02 6.53 8.97
CA LEU A 42 11.34 5.98 8.65
C LEU A 42 12.22 6.10 9.89
N LYS A 43 12.68 4.97 10.40
CA LYS A 43 13.61 4.91 11.52
C LYS A 43 14.92 4.31 11.04
N THR A 44 16.03 5.04 11.24
CA THR A 44 17.41 4.58 11.05
C THR A 44 18.14 4.57 12.38
N ASP A 45 19.40 4.19 12.39
CA ASP A 45 20.22 4.23 13.61
C ASP A 45 20.40 5.66 14.16
N SER A 46 20.33 6.67 13.30
CA SER A 46 20.62 8.06 13.65
C SER A 46 19.42 9.01 13.49
N THR A 47 18.35 8.61 12.78
CA THR A 47 17.22 9.48 12.45
C THR A 47 15.88 8.79 12.68
N CYS A 48 14.85 9.59 12.90
CA CYS A 48 13.45 9.16 12.90
C CYS A 48 12.63 10.27 12.23
N ASP A 49 12.21 10.04 11.00
CA ASP A 49 11.42 11.00 10.24
C ASP A 49 10.02 10.45 9.95
N ARG A 50 9.04 11.35 9.75
CA ARG A 50 7.63 11.00 9.62
C ARG A 50 6.99 11.76 8.47
N TRP A 51 6.03 11.09 7.82
CA TRP A 51 5.20 11.67 6.77
C TRP A 51 3.73 11.35 7.05
N GLU A 52 2.90 12.38 7.17
CA GLU A 52 1.46 12.19 7.34
C GLU A 52 0.77 11.91 6.01
N LEU A 53 -0.13 10.94 6.03
CA LEU A 53 -0.98 10.54 4.92
C LEU A 53 -2.45 10.79 5.31
N PRO A 54 -2.99 12.00 5.02
CA PRO A 54 -4.36 12.37 5.40
C PRO A 54 -5.40 11.77 4.42
N TYR A 55 -5.28 10.47 4.16
CA TYR A 55 -6.15 9.68 3.28
C TYR A 55 -6.28 8.26 3.81
N PRO A 56 -7.40 7.55 3.47
CA PRO A 56 -7.47 6.11 3.71
C PRO A 56 -6.32 5.38 3.01
N VAL A 57 -5.64 4.51 3.75
CA VAL A 57 -4.62 3.59 3.23
C VAL A 57 -5.22 2.21 3.12
N TYR A 58 -4.99 1.50 2.00
CA TYR A 58 -5.50 0.16 1.78
C TYR A 58 -4.40 -0.89 1.59
N GLN A 59 -3.14 -0.45 1.33
CA GLN A 59 -2.02 -1.35 1.09
C GLN A 59 -0.70 -0.69 1.51
N PHE A 60 0.23 -1.50 2.02
CA PHE A 60 1.59 -1.08 2.36
C PHE A 60 2.56 -2.22 2.09
N CYS A 61 3.64 -1.93 1.41
CA CYS A 61 4.78 -2.82 1.29
C CYS A 61 6.08 -2.03 1.12
N THR A 62 7.22 -2.71 1.25
CA THR A 62 8.54 -2.10 1.15
C THR A 62 9.42 -2.88 0.17
N GLY A 63 10.39 -2.21 -0.44
CA GLY A 63 11.38 -2.80 -1.33
C GLY A 63 12.15 -1.72 -2.06
N ASP A 64 13.26 -2.08 -2.67
CA ASP A 64 14.09 -1.19 -3.48
C ASP A 64 13.44 -1.01 -4.87
N VAL A 65 12.66 0.07 -5.03
CA VAL A 65 11.88 0.32 -6.25
C VAL A 65 12.73 0.94 -7.35
N ASP A 66 13.64 1.85 -7.00
CA ASP A 66 14.46 2.59 -7.97
C ASP A 66 15.84 1.96 -8.22
N GLY A 67 16.18 0.87 -7.50
CA GLY A 67 17.41 0.11 -7.68
C GLY A 67 18.64 0.80 -7.09
N ASP A 68 18.46 1.73 -6.14
CA ASP A 68 19.57 2.47 -5.52
C ASP A 68 20.20 1.72 -4.32
N GLY A 69 19.68 0.53 -3.98
CA GLY A 69 20.13 -0.29 -2.87
C GLY A 69 19.48 0.09 -1.54
N SER A 70 18.66 1.12 -1.49
CA SER A 70 17.89 1.53 -0.31
C SER A 70 16.47 0.96 -0.38
N ILE A 71 15.88 0.71 0.78
CA ILE A 71 14.49 0.26 0.83
C ILE A 71 13.56 1.46 0.77
N ASP A 72 12.60 1.41 -0.14
CA ASP A 72 11.52 2.38 -0.33
C ASP A 72 10.21 1.87 0.31
N ALA A 73 9.28 2.79 0.53
CA ALA A 73 7.93 2.48 1.00
C ALA A 73 6.90 2.71 -0.10
N MET A 74 6.08 1.73 -0.35
CA MET A 74 4.96 1.78 -1.28
C MET A 74 3.66 1.78 -0.50
N VAL A 75 2.85 2.83 -0.70
CA VAL A 75 1.61 3.03 0.05
C VAL A 75 0.44 3.16 -0.91
N GLY A 76 -0.52 2.26 -0.77
CA GLY A 76 -1.79 2.32 -1.47
C GLY A 76 -2.77 3.24 -0.75
N VAL A 77 -3.14 4.37 -1.36
CA VAL A 77 -4.05 5.36 -0.78
C VAL A 77 -5.31 5.52 -1.60
N ILE A 78 -6.38 6.01 -0.98
CA ILE A 78 -7.63 6.32 -1.67
C ILE A 78 -7.84 7.83 -1.69
N LYS A 79 -7.57 8.46 -2.84
CA LYS A 79 -7.73 9.91 -3.02
C LYS A 79 -7.96 10.32 -4.47
N SER A 80 -8.39 11.58 -4.67
CA SER A 80 -8.29 12.28 -5.96
C SER A 80 -6.89 12.86 -6.14
N THR A 81 -6.45 13.02 -7.38
CA THR A 81 -5.20 13.71 -7.72
C THR A 81 -5.48 14.90 -8.62
N ARG A 82 -4.47 15.75 -8.87
CA ARG A 82 -4.59 16.88 -9.79
C ARG A 82 -5.09 16.47 -11.19
N TYR A 83 -4.63 15.30 -11.65
CA TYR A 83 -4.94 14.80 -13.00
C TYR A 83 -6.13 13.83 -13.03
N PHE A 84 -6.53 13.30 -11.85
CA PHE A 84 -7.65 12.40 -11.66
C PHE A 84 -8.51 12.90 -10.51
N LYS A 85 -9.56 13.64 -10.86
CA LYS A 85 -10.44 14.25 -9.86
C LYS A 85 -11.35 13.25 -9.15
N GLU A 86 -11.60 12.08 -9.76
CA GLU A 86 -12.34 11.02 -9.10
C GLU A 86 -11.52 10.38 -7.98
N LYS A 87 -12.15 10.17 -6.84
CA LYS A 87 -11.58 9.45 -5.71
C LYS A 87 -11.38 7.98 -6.11
N GLY A 88 -10.17 7.48 -5.99
CA GLY A 88 -9.83 6.11 -6.33
C GLY A 88 -8.51 5.68 -5.75
N ARG A 89 -8.18 4.41 -5.93
CA ARG A 89 -6.91 3.83 -5.46
C ARG A 89 -5.73 4.42 -6.21
N ARG A 90 -4.68 4.75 -5.47
CA ARG A 90 -3.43 5.31 -5.99
C ARG A 90 -2.26 4.65 -5.29
N LEU A 91 -1.15 4.52 -5.98
CA LEU A 91 0.13 4.11 -5.43
C LEU A 91 0.98 5.35 -5.16
N PHE A 92 1.51 5.47 -3.94
CA PHE A 92 2.52 6.45 -3.57
C PHE A 92 3.80 5.71 -3.21
N ILE A 93 4.94 6.25 -3.63
CA ILE A 93 6.25 5.69 -3.33
C ILE A 93 7.07 6.75 -2.63
N PHE A 94 7.65 6.38 -1.50
CA PHE A 94 8.53 7.21 -0.70
C PHE A 94 9.88 6.54 -0.57
N LYS A 95 10.94 7.31 -0.69
CA LYS A 95 12.29 6.82 -0.53
C LYS A 95 12.94 7.27 0.77
N ASN A 96 13.92 6.49 1.20
CA ASN A 96 14.87 6.90 2.22
C ASN A 96 15.91 7.83 1.58
N TYR A 97 15.79 9.13 1.83
CA TYR A 97 16.77 10.11 1.39
C TYR A 97 17.58 10.61 2.58
N HIS A 98 18.74 10.00 2.82
CA HIS A 98 19.62 10.33 3.96
C HIS A 98 18.90 10.30 5.33
N GLY A 99 18.09 9.29 5.56
CA GLY A 99 17.31 9.13 6.79
C GLY A 99 16.03 9.95 6.88
N LEU A 100 15.64 10.62 5.78
CA LEU A 100 14.40 11.40 5.68
C LEU A 100 13.43 10.73 4.71
N VAL A 101 12.15 10.75 5.07
CA VAL A 101 11.06 10.32 4.17
C VAL A 101 10.90 11.37 3.06
N ARG A 102 11.07 10.98 1.81
CA ARG A 102 10.86 11.87 0.67
C ARG A 102 9.98 11.20 -0.39
N PRO A 103 9.06 11.93 -1.01
CA PRO A 103 8.29 11.40 -2.12
C PRO A 103 9.21 11.05 -3.29
N LEU A 104 9.10 9.82 -3.78
CA LEU A 104 9.70 9.37 -5.01
C LEU A 104 8.68 9.45 -6.16
N TRP A 105 7.45 8.99 -5.89
CA TRP A 105 6.35 9.04 -6.86
C TRP A 105 4.99 9.16 -6.17
N MET A 106 4.19 10.12 -6.58
CA MET A 106 2.95 10.50 -5.90
C MET A 106 1.70 10.23 -6.75
N GLY A 107 1.55 9.00 -7.23
CA GLY A 107 0.30 8.52 -7.78
C GLY A 107 -0.09 9.11 -9.14
N SER A 108 0.87 9.30 -10.05
CA SER A 108 0.55 9.43 -11.48
C SER A 108 -0.19 8.17 -11.94
N LYS A 109 -0.98 8.30 -13.01
CA LYS A 109 -1.76 7.17 -13.52
C LYS A 109 -0.83 6.05 -14.00
N LEU A 110 -1.08 4.82 -13.58
CA LEU A 110 -0.69 3.61 -14.31
C LEU A 110 -1.56 3.46 -15.56
N GLY A 111 -1.45 2.38 -16.31
CA GLY A 111 -2.19 2.18 -17.56
C GLY A 111 -3.70 2.25 -17.42
N GLY A 112 -4.25 1.59 -16.39
CA GLY A 112 -5.67 1.49 -16.09
C GLY A 112 -6.10 2.15 -14.77
N ILE A 113 -7.28 1.76 -14.29
CA ILE A 113 -7.80 2.12 -12.96
C ILE A 113 -7.23 1.13 -11.96
N LEU A 114 -6.35 1.59 -11.08
CA LEU A 114 -5.70 0.73 -10.09
C LEU A 114 -6.72 0.13 -9.11
N GLU A 115 -6.71 -1.19 -9.00
CA GLU A 115 -7.50 -1.95 -8.02
C GLU A 115 -6.62 -2.45 -6.88
N ASP A 116 -5.41 -2.94 -7.20
CA ASP A 116 -4.43 -3.39 -6.23
C ASP A 116 -3.01 -3.40 -6.81
N PHE A 117 -2.00 -3.55 -5.96
CA PHE A 117 -0.61 -3.71 -6.39
C PHE A 117 0.17 -4.56 -5.40
N ARG A 118 1.26 -5.12 -5.85
CA ARG A 118 2.28 -5.74 -5.01
C ARG A 118 3.67 -5.45 -5.57
N PHE A 119 4.68 -5.54 -4.73
CA PHE A 119 6.07 -5.44 -5.14
C PHE A 119 6.70 -6.83 -5.14
N THR A 120 7.25 -7.23 -6.25
CA THR A 120 7.91 -8.53 -6.43
C THR A 120 9.01 -8.41 -7.47
N ASP A 121 10.17 -9.02 -7.22
CA ASP A 121 11.32 -9.06 -8.14
C ASP A 121 11.74 -7.70 -8.70
N GLY A 122 11.75 -6.65 -7.84
CA GLY A 122 12.13 -5.29 -8.23
C GLY A 122 11.09 -4.57 -9.10
N LYS A 123 9.84 -5.04 -9.13
CA LYS A 123 8.76 -4.50 -9.96
C LYS A 123 7.48 -4.30 -9.17
N ILE A 124 6.69 -3.35 -9.63
CA ILE A 124 5.30 -3.21 -9.23
C ILE A 124 4.45 -4.09 -10.16
N GLN A 125 3.83 -5.10 -9.62
CA GLN A 125 2.76 -5.81 -10.27
C GLN A 125 1.43 -5.18 -9.88
N SER A 126 0.65 -4.74 -10.87
CA SER A 126 -0.65 -4.09 -10.65
C SER A 126 -1.80 -4.95 -11.11
N LEU A 127 -2.90 -4.87 -10.39
CA LEU A 127 -4.23 -5.29 -10.83
C LEU A 127 -5.00 -4.03 -11.23
N GLU A 128 -5.40 -3.94 -12.48
CA GLU A 128 -6.05 -2.75 -13.02
C GLU A 128 -7.36 -3.09 -13.72
N ARG A 129 -8.31 -2.19 -13.65
CA ARG A 129 -9.56 -2.26 -14.41
C ARG A 129 -9.51 -1.28 -15.59
N THR A 130 -9.93 -1.73 -16.74
CA THR A 130 -10.09 -0.93 -17.95
C THR A 130 -11.43 -0.18 -17.95
N THR A 131 -11.59 0.82 -18.79
CA THR A 131 -12.81 1.63 -18.89
C THR A 131 -14.03 0.85 -19.39
N ASP A 132 -13.81 -0.24 -20.14
CA ASP A 132 -14.84 -1.18 -20.61
C ASP A 132 -15.16 -2.30 -19.61
N GLY A 133 -14.60 -2.20 -18.36
CA GLY A 133 -14.91 -3.11 -17.26
C GLY A 133 -14.14 -4.43 -17.28
N LYS A 134 -13.19 -4.59 -18.19
CA LYS A 134 -12.25 -5.72 -18.18
C LYS A 134 -11.10 -5.49 -17.21
N TYR A 135 -10.29 -6.52 -17.00
CA TYR A 135 -9.15 -6.46 -16.11
C TYR A 135 -7.86 -6.80 -16.80
N VAL A 136 -6.78 -6.26 -16.26
CA VAL A 136 -5.41 -6.54 -16.66
C VAL A 136 -4.55 -6.74 -15.42
N VAL A 137 -3.52 -7.58 -15.55
CA VAL A 137 -2.40 -7.67 -14.61
C VAL A 137 -1.17 -7.22 -15.38
N ALA A 138 -0.50 -6.19 -14.89
CA ALA A 138 0.62 -5.57 -15.57
C ALA A 138 1.83 -5.43 -14.64
N GLU A 139 3.01 -5.40 -15.21
CA GLU A 139 4.26 -5.10 -14.52
C GLU A 139 4.78 -3.72 -14.92
N TYR A 140 5.25 -2.99 -13.92
CA TYR A 140 5.89 -1.70 -14.04
C TYR A 140 7.24 -1.73 -13.34
N ARG A 141 8.22 -1.05 -13.91
CA ARG A 141 9.53 -0.83 -13.32
C ARG A 141 9.79 0.65 -13.19
N TRP A 142 10.62 1.02 -12.21
CA TRP A 142 11.11 2.38 -12.14
C TRP A 142 11.93 2.73 -13.38
N ALA A 143 11.61 3.84 -14.03
CA ALA A 143 12.30 4.33 -15.22
C ALA A 143 12.55 5.84 -15.07
N HIS A 144 13.79 6.22 -14.80
CA HIS A 144 14.28 7.58 -14.66
C HIS A 144 13.55 8.42 -13.60
N PHE A 145 12.29 8.79 -13.81
CA PHE A 145 11.52 9.66 -12.92
C PHE A 145 10.06 9.21 -12.73
N GLY A 146 9.76 7.95 -13.00
CA GLY A 146 8.41 7.41 -12.83
C GLY A 146 8.30 5.92 -13.12
N MET A 147 7.08 5.42 -13.01
CA MET A 147 6.77 4.02 -13.31
C MET A 147 6.61 3.82 -14.80
N GLY A 148 7.55 3.12 -15.42
CA GLY A 148 7.49 2.68 -16.81
C GLY A 148 6.75 1.35 -16.95
N PHE A 149 5.83 1.25 -17.92
CA PHE A 149 5.19 -0.01 -18.25
C PHE A 149 6.22 -1.00 -18.84
N GLU A 150 6.21 -2.24 -18.36
CA GLU A 150 7.11 -3.29 -18.85
C GLU A 150 6.35 -4.30 -19.71
N ARG A 151 5.29 -4.93 -19.16
CA ARG A 151 4.49 -5.91 -19.89
C ARG A 151 3.13 -6.16 -19.24
N PHE A 152 2.23 -6.76 -19.99
CA PHE A 152 1.06 -7.41 -19.43
C PHE A 152 1.38 -8.88 -19.09
N LEU A 153 1.00 -9.30 -17.89
CA LEU A 153 0.95 -10.70 -17.51
C LEU A 153 -0.38 -11.32 -17.98
N LEU A 154 -1.46 -10.52 -17.90
CA LEU A 154 -2.78 -10.91 -18.34
C LEU A 154 -3.56 -9.66 -18.78
N LYS A 155 -4.37 -9.78 -19.84
CA LYS A 155 -5.16 -8.65 -20.34
C LYS A 155 -6.51 -9.10 -20.90
N ASN A 156 -7.49 -8.19 -20.85
CA ASN A 156 -8.82 -8.36 -21.43
C ASN A 156 -9.61 -9.55 -20.85
N VAL A 157 -9.52 -9.73 -19.54
CA VAL A 157 -10.10 -10.88 -18.82
C VAL A 157 -11.14 -10.43 -17.81
N THR A 158 -11.82 -11.40 -17.19
CA THR A 158 -12.69 -11.16 -16.03
C THR A 158 -11.90 -10.81 -14.78
N ARG A 159 -12.58 -10.25 -13.78
CA ARG A 159 -11.96 -9.96 -12.48
C ARG A 159 -11.40 -11.22 -11.80
N GLU A 160 -12.14 -12.31 -11.89
CA GLU A 160 -11.77 -13.59 -11.25
C GLU A 160 -10.47 -14.16 -11.84
N GLU A 161 -10.34 -14.19 -13.15
CA GLU A 161 -9.13 -14.62 -13.85
C GLU A 161 -7.93 -13.73 -13.52
N ALA A 162 -8.14 -12.40 -13.49
CA ALA A 162 -7.10 -11.45 -13.15
C ALA A 162 -6.63 -11.63 -11.69
N MET A 163 -7.54 -11.79 -10.73
CA MET A 163 -7.23 -12.03 -9.33
C MET A 163 -6.43 -13.32 -9.13
N LYS A 164 -6.77 -14.38 -9.86
CA LYS A 164 -6.03 -15.64 -9.80
C LYS A 164 -4.57 -15.48 -10.25
N THR A 165 -4.34 -14.73 -11.33
CA THR A 165 -2.98 -14.43 -11.81
C THR A 165 -2.23 -13.48 -10.90
N PHE A 166 -2.94 -12.47 -10.37
CA PHE A 166 -2.35 -11.48 -9.46
C PHE A 166 -1.91 -12.09 -8.14
N ASN A 167 -2.60 -13.10 -7.60
CA ASN A 167 -2.30 -13.72 -6.30
C ASN A 167 -1.26 -14.85 -6.38
N ASN A 168 -0.91 -15.34 -7.57
CA ASN A 168 0.15 -16.33 -7.79
C ASN A 168 1.53 -15.65 -7.91
#